data_9b10d0f15e3673d8550157c6d4d7e351
#
_entry.id   9b10d0f15e3673d8550157c6d4d7e351
#
_cell.length_a   1.000
_cell.length_b   1.000
_cell.length_c   1.000
_cell.angle_alpha   90.00
_cell.angle_beta   90.00
_cell.angle_gamma   90.00
#
_symmetry.space_group_name_H-M   'P 1'
#
loop_
_entity.id
_entity.type
_entity.pdbx_description
1 polymer ?
#
loop_
_entity_poly.entity_id
_entity_poly.type
_entity_poly.pdbx_seq_one_letter_code
_entity_poly.pdbx_strand_id
1 'polypeptide(L)'
;MDARLDPALKIAEFLLKIKAVRLDAKKPFTWASGWKSPIYCDNRRSLSHPVMRTYIRQQFVEAINREFGKPDMIAGVATGGIAHGVLVAQEMGLPFIYVRSAAKEHGMKNMVEGDLTQGRNVVVVEDLVSTGKSSLSAVASLRDAGCEVKGMVSIFTYRLKVASEAFANAKVRLHALTDYNILLEQAIVDKYITEKDLASLRRWREDPANWPEIAATKPAGAVPEKPAK
;
A
#
# COMPACT_ATOMS: atom_id res chain seq x y z
N MET A 1 -7.31 -8.90 23.76
CA MET A 1 -7.24 -9.51 22.42
C MET A 1 -5.79 -9.93 22.21
N ASP A 2 -5.52 -11.21 21.96
CA ASP A 2 -4.14 -11.68 21.78
C ASP A 2 -3.56 -11.02 20.50
N ALA A 3 -2.51 -10.19 20.63
CA ALA A 3 -1.88 -9.48 19.51
C ALA A 3 -1.40 -10.43 18.39
N ARG A 4 -1.20 -11.72 18.71
CA ARG A 4 -0.86 -12.77 17.76
C ARG A 4 -1.98 -13.15 16.78
N LEU A 5 -3.21 -12.69 17.04
CA LEU A 5 -4.40 -12.97 16.22
C LEU A 5 -4.82 -11.77 15.36
N ASP A 6 -4.12 -10.63 15.45
CA ASP A 6 -4.43 -9.47 14.62
C ASP A 6 -3.97 -9.71 13.16
N PRO A 7 -4.90 -9.77 12.20
CA PRO A 7 -4.57 -9.97 10.79
C PRO A 7 -3.59 -8.94 10.23
N ALA A 8 -3.65 -7.69 10.70
CA ALA A 8 -2.79 -6.63 10.21
C ALA A 8 -1.33 -6.80 10.65
N LEU A 9 -1.11 -7.24 11.92
CA LEU A 9 0.22 -7.62 12.41
C LEU A 9 0.75 -8.85 11.67
N LYS A 10 -0.11 -9.84 11.41
CA LYS A 10 0.30 -11.05 10.68
C LYS A 10 0.73 -10.77 9.25
N ILE A 11 0.05 -9.86 8.56
CA ILE A 11 0.46 -9.41 7.22
C ILE A 11 1.78 -8.64 7.30
N ALA A 12 1.96 -7.75 8.28
CA ALA A 12 3.21 -7.03 8.50
C ALA A 12 4.39 -8.00 8.73
N GLU A 13 4.23 -9.00 9.60
CA GLU A 13 5.21 -10.07 9.82
C GLU A 13 5.58 -10.77 8.51
N PHE A 14 4.59 -11.18 7.71
CA PHE A 14 4.82 -11.83 6.44
C PHE A 14 5.62 -10.95 5.47
N LEU A 15 5.26 -9.67 5.34
CA LEU A 15 5.93 -8.74 4.44
C LEU A 15 7.41 -8.53 4.82
N LEU A 16 7.71 -8.45 6.11
CA LEU A 16 9.09 -8.36 6.62
C LEU A 16 9.85 -9.67 6.35
N LYS A 17 9.26 -10.81 6.69
CA LYS A 17 9.88 -12.14 6.58
C LYS A 17 10.30 -12.48 5.13
N ILE A 18 9.46 -12.18 4.14
CA ILE A 18 9.78 -12.42 2.72
C ILE A 18 10.59 -11.28 2.11
N LYS A 19 10.95 -10.26 2.89
CA LYS A 19 11.65 -9.04 2.43
C LYS A 19 10.89 -8.30 1.31
N ALA A 20 9.56 -8.40 1.29
CA ALA A 20 8.70 -7.54 0.48
C ALA A 20 8.80 -6.11 0.97
N VAL A 21 8.91 -5.92 2.29
CA VAL A 21 9.28 -4.66 2.91
C VAL A 21 10.68 -4.75 3.47
N ARG A 22 11.48 -3.71 3.21
CA ARG A 22 12.82 -3.52 3.75
C ARG A 22 12.92 -2.15 4.39
N LEU A 23 13.49 -2.09 5.59
CA LEU A 23 13.71 -0.88 6.37
C LEU A 23 15.22 -0.63 6.50
N ASP A 24 15.69 0.56 6.18
CA ASP A 24 17.07 1.00 6.40
C ASP A 24 17.11 2.52 6.59
N ALA A 25 17.19 2.95 7.85
CA ALA A 25 17.27 4.37 8.19
C ALA A 25 18.65 4.98 7.91
N LYS A 26 19.71 4.14 7.76
CA LYS A 26 21.09 4.60 7.57
C LYS A 26 21.46 4.70 6.09
N LYS A 27 20.92 3.78 5.28
CA LYS A 27 21.15 3.74 3.82
C LYS A 27 19.81 3.81 3.09
N PRO A 28 19.26 5.01 2.92
CA PRO A 28 17.93 5.18 2.37
C PRO A 28 17.85 4.72 0.90
N PHE A 29 16.68 4.20 0.56
CA PHE A 29 16.30 3.89 -0.82
C PHE A 29 15.96 5.18 -1.57
N THR A 30 16.13 5.19 -2.89
CA THR A 30 15.63 6.27 -3.74
C THR A 30 14.40 5.77 -4.51
N TRP A 31 13.26 6.41 -4.30
CA TRP A 31 12.04 6.09 -5.03
C TRP A 31 12.07 6.66 -6.45
N ALA A 32 11.19 6.15 -7.32
CA ALA A 32 11.04 6.67 -8.69
C ALA A 32 10.67 8.16 -8.73
N SER A 33 10.04 8.69 -7.69
CA SER A 33 9.77 10.12 -7.50
C SER A 33 11.02 10.97 -7.19
N GLY A 34 12.17 10.33 -6.95
CA GLY A 34 13.39 10.97 -6.47
C GLY A 34 13.49 11.10 -4.93
N TRP A 35 12.43 10.81 -4.20
CA TRP A 35 12.44 10.90 -2.74
C TRP A 35 13.38 9.86 -2.13
N LYS A 36 14.11 10.29 -1.10
CA LYS A 36 14.84 9.38 -0.22
C LYS A 36 13.89 8.79 0.80
N SER A 37 13.96 7.48 0.98
CA SER A 37 13.06 6.76 1.86
C SER A 37 13.79 5.70 2.68
N PRO A 38 13.55 5.60 3.99
CA PRO A 38 14.10 4.52 4.81
C PRO A 38 13.36 3.19 4.62
N ILE A 39 12.33 3.17 3.76
CA ILE A 39 11.53 1.99 3.47
C ILE A 39 11.43 1.76 1.96
N TYR A 40 11.53 0.50 1.57
CA TYR A 40 11.21 0.01 0.24
C TYR A 40 10.16 -1.09 0.37
N CYS A 41 9.12 -1.03 -0.47
CA CYS A 41 8.03 -2.01 -0.48
C CYS A 41 7.81 -2.54 -1.90
N ASP A 42 7.77 -3.87 -2.03
CA ASP A 42 7.40 -4.60 -3.25
C ASP A 42 6.50 -5.78 -2.87
N ASN A 43 5.21 -5.50 -2.75
CA ASN A 43 4.22 -6.49 -2.35
C ASN A 43 4.01 -7.61 -3.38
N ARG A 44 4.44 -7.43 -4.63
CA ARG A 44 4.38 -8.46 -5.68
C ARG A 44 5.18 -9.71 -5.31
N ARG A 45 6.18 -9.59 -4.43
CA ARG A 45 6.91 -10.73 -3.87
C ARG A 45 6.01 -11.74 -3.17
N SER A 46 4.90 -11.29 -2.59
CA SER A 46 3.90 -12.15 -1.94
C SER A 46 3.31 -13.20 -2.88
N LEU A 47 3.26 -12.91 -4.19
CA LEU A 47 2.73 -13.82 -5.20
C LEU A 47 3.51 -15.13 -5.30
N SER A 48 4.82 -15.10 -5.00
CA SER A 48 5.70 -16.28 -5.01
C SER A 48 5.61 -17.11 -3.72
N HIS A 49 4.82 -16.69 -2.73
CA HIS A 49 4.66 -17.36 -1.44
C HIS A 49 3.20 -17.85 -1.26
N PRO A 50 2.88 -19.11 -1.62
CA PRO A 50 1.49 -19.60 -1.67
C PRO A 50 0.69 -19.41 -0.38
N VAL A 51 1.29 -19.68 0.79
CA VAL A 51 0.64 -19.53 2.10
C VAL A 51 0.25 -18.06 2.35
N MET A 52 1.18 -17.14 2.14
CA MET A 52 0.95 -15.71 2.31
C MET A 52 -0.05 -15.18 1.28
N ARG A 53 0.10 -15.55 0.02
CA ARG A 53 -0.82 -15.17 -1.05
C ARG A 53 -2.25 -15.60 -0.75
N THR A 54 -2.44 -16.82 -0.25
CA THR A 54 -3.75 -17.33 0.18
C THR A 54 -4.30 -16.51 1.35
N TYR A 55 -3.48 -16.23 2.35
CA TYR A 55 -3.90 -15.44 3.50
C TYR A 55 -4.30 -14.01 3.11
N ILE A 56 -3.51 -13.34 2.27
CA ILE A 56 -3.84 -11.99 1.74
C ILE A 56 -5.19 -12.03 0.99
N ARG A 57 -5.40 -13.03 0.13
CA ARG A 57 -6.67 -13.20 -0.58
C ARG A 57 -7.84 -13.30 0.38
N GLN A 58 -7.74 -14.16 1.40
CA GLN A 58 -8.80 -14.35 2.41
C GLN A 58 -9.09 -13.05 3.16
N GLN A 59 -8.03 -12.32 3.59
CA GLN A 59 -8.19 -11.04 4.27
C GLN A 59 -8.81 -9.96 3.39
N PHE A 60 -8.51 -9.94 2.08
CA PHE A 60 -9.18 -9.05 1.14
C PHE A 60 -10.67 -9.37 1.01
N VAL A 61 -11.05 -10.64 0.85
CA VAL A 61 -12.45 -11.05 0.75
C VAL A 61 -13.22 -10.68 2.02
N GLU A 62 -12.65 -10.93 3.18
CA GLU A 62 -13.24 -10.55 4.47
C GLU A 62 -13.41 -9.04 4.60
N ALA A 63 -12.38 -8.26 4.26
CA ALA A 63 -12.41 -6.80 4.28
C ALA A 63 -13.46 -6.25 3.30
N ILE A 64 -13.53 -6.78 2.08
CA ILE A 64 -14.52 -6.35 1.08
C ILE A 64 -15.93 -6.58 1.60
N ASN A 65 -16.23 -7.78 2.09
CA ASN A 65 -17.56 -8.09 2.61
C ASN A 65 -17.96 -7.22 3.80
N ARG A 66 -17.03 -6.96 4.72
CA ARG A 66 -17.28 -6.15 5.92
C ARG A 66 -17.43 -4.66 5.61
N GLU A 67 -16.55 -4.11 4.74
CA GLU A 67 -16.45 -2.67 4.52
C GLU A 67 -17.34 -2.15 3.40
N PHE A 68 -17.56 -2.97 2.36
CA PHE A 68 -18.22 -2.54 1.13
C PHE A 68 -19.44 -3.39 0.75
N GLY A 69 -19.67 -4.49 1.47
CA GLY A 69 -20.70 -5.46 1.10
C GLY A 69 -20.27 -6.25 -0.15
N LYS A 70 -21.26 -6.88 -0.79
CA LYS A 70 -21.02 -7.68 -2.01
C LYS A 70 -21.00 -6.74 -3.24
N PRO A 71 -19.85 -6.54 -3.90
CA PRO A 71 -19.81 -5.81 -5.17
C PRO A 71 -20.30 -6.70 -6.31
N ASP A 72 -20.56 -6.08 -7.48
CA ASP A 72 -20.89 -6.81 -8.71
C ASP A 72 -19.61 -7.28 -9.43
N MET A 73 -18.47 -6.62 -9.19
CA MET A 73 -17.23 -6.82 -9.92
C MET A 73 -16.01 -6.39 -9.10
N ILE A 74 -14.88 -7.01 -9.35
CA ILE A 74 -13.57 -6.63 -8.80
C ILE A 74 -12.74 -5.97 -9.91
N ALA A 75 -12.08 -4.84 -9.59
CA ALA A 75 -11.14 -4.18 -10.47
C ALA A 75 -9.73 -4.16 -9.87
N GLY A 76 -8.73 -4.65 -10.60
CA GLY A 76 -7.32 -4.56 -10.19
C GLY A 76 -6.64 -3.30 -10.73
N VAL A 77 -5.81 -2.65 -9.94
CA VAL A 77 -4.93 -1.58 -10.45
C VAL A 77 -3.66 -2.20 -11.03
N ALA A 78 -3.37 -1.91 -12.29
CA ALA A 78 -2.16 -2.40 -12.93
C ALA A 78 -0.92 -1.72 -12.33
N THR A 79 0.12 -2.46 -12.05
CA THR A 79 0.34 -3.88 -12.32
C THR A 79 0.14 -4.74 -11.07
N GLY A 80 0.44 -4.23 -9.88
CA GLY A 80 0.51 -4.97 -8.63
C GLY A 80 -0.85 -5.53 -8.17
N GLY A 81 -1.93 -4.79 -8.41
CA GLY A 81 -3.27 -5.20 -8.00
C GLY A 81 -3.91 -6.27 -8.89
N ILE A 82 -3.40 -6.53 -10.11
CA ILE A 82 -4.02 -7.47 -11.06
C ILE A 82 -4.09 -8.88 -10.47
N ALA A 83 -2.95 -9.45 -10.10
CA ALA A 83 -2.90 -10.84 -9.66
C ALA A 83 -3.71 -11.07 -8.38
N HIS A 84 -3.61 -10.15 -7.42
CA HIS A 84 -4.41 -10.20 -6.19
C HIS A 84 -5.91 -10.03 -6.48
N GLY A 85 -6.27 -9.09 -7.38
CA GLY A 85 -7.64 -8.86 -7.80
C GLY A 85 -8.28 -10.08 -8.45
N VAL A 86 -7.54 -10.78 -9.35
CA VAL A 86 -8.03 -12.04 -9.96
C VAL A 86 -8.30 -13.11 -8.90
N LEU A 87 -7.38 -13.28 -7.93
CA LEU A 87 -7.56 -14.26 -6.85
C LEU A 87 -8.78 -13.95 -5.97
N VAL A 88 -9.03 -12.66 -5.69
CA VAL A 88 -10.19 -12.19 -4.93
C VAL A 88 -11.48 -12.42 -5.72
N ALA A 89 -11.48 -12.02 -7.00
CA ALA A 89 -12.64 -12.21 -7.87
C ALA A 89 -13.03 -13.69 -8.00
N GLN A 90 -12.03 -14.57 -8.18
CA GLN A 90 -12.23 -16.02 -8.23
C GLN A 90 -12.86 -16.57 -6.95
N GLU A 91 -12.36 -16.15 -5.78
CA GLU A 91 -12.87 -16.60 -4.47
C GLU A 91 -14.32 -16.14 -4.24
N MET A 92 -14.63 -14.91 -4.69
CA MET A 92 -15.97 -14.34 -4.53
C MET A 92 -16.95 -14.78 -5.64
N GLY A 93 -16.48 -15.48 -6.69
CA GLY A 93 -17.29 -15.86 -7.85
C GLY A 93 -17.76 -14.64 -8.66
N LEU A 94 -16.92 -13.60 -8.78
CA LEU A 94 -17.26 -12.34 -9.43
C LEU A 94 -16.44 -12.11 -10.71
N PRO A 95 -16.98 -11.34 -11.68
CA PRO A 95 -16.23 -10.83 -12.81
C PRO A 95 -15.00 -10.01 -12.36
N PHE A 96 -13.96 -10.01 -13.20
CA PHE A 96 -12.73 -9.25 -12.97
C PHE A 96 -12.39 -8.37 -14.18
N ILE A 97 -12.00 -7.14 -13.90
CA ILE A 97 -11.41 -6.18 -14.84
C ILE A 97 -10.13 -5.60 -14.23
N TYR A 98 -9.33 -4.94 -15.04
CA TYR A 98 -8.20 -4.17 -14.49
C TYR A 98 -8.01 -2.83 -15.20
N VAL A 99 -7.41 -1.88 -14.48
CA VAL A 99 -7.15 -0.53 -14.98
C VAL A 99 -5.66 -0.35 -15.19
N ARG A 100 -5.28 0.05 -16.41
CA ARG A 100 -3.89 0.30 -16.81
C ARG A 100 -3.39 1.62 -16.23
N SER A 101 -2.07 1.73 -16.07
CA SER A 101 -1.40 2.96 -15.63
C SER A 101 -1.30 4.03 -16.73
N ALA A 102 -1.43 3.63 -18.00
CA ALA A 102 -1.39 4.52 -19.17
C ALA A 102 -2.34 4.03 -20.26
N ALA A 103 -2.88 4.98 -21.05
CA ALA A 103 -3.71 4.66 -22.22
C ALA A 103 -2.90 3.91 -23.28
N LYS A 104 -3.60 3.16 -24.16
CA LYS A 104 -2.99 2.53 -25.33
C LYS A 104 -2.53 3.63 -26.32
N GLU A 105 -1.36 3.45 -26.91
CA GLU A 105 -0.87 4.35 -27.96
C GLU A 105 -1.70 4.22 -29.26
N HIS A 106 -2.29 3.03 -29.48
CA HIS A 106 -3.11 2.71 -30.66
C HIS A 106 -4.42 2.05 -30.25
N GLY A 107 -5.52 2.40 -30.91
CA GLY A 107 -6.87 1.86 -30.68
C GLY A 107 -7.73 2.75 -29.78
N MET A 108 -8.79 2.18 -29.19
CA MET A 108 -9.63 2.91 -28.21
C MET A 108 -8.78 3.31 -27.02
N LYS A 109 -8.79 4.61 -26.66
CA LYS A 109 -8.07 5.17 -25.50
C LYS A 109 -8.63 4.69 -24.15
N ASN A 110 -9.05 3.44 -24.07
CA ASN A 110 -9.66 2.88 -22.87
C ASN A 110 -8.57 2.44 -21.90
N MET A 111 -8.66 2.90 -20.66
CA MET A 111 -7.76 2.50 -19.57
C MET A 111 -8.20 1.19 -18.92
N VAL A 112 -9.46 0.80 -19.10
CA VAL A 112 -10.06 -0.38 -18.49
C VAL A 112 -9.97 -1.56 -19.46
N GLU A 113 -9.50 -2.69 -18.98
CA GLU A 113 -9.38 -3.95 -19.72
C GLU A 113 -10.29 -5.00 -19.08
N GLY A 114 -10.99 -5.74 -19.93
CA GLY A 114 -12.01 -6.71 -19.56
C GLY A 114 -13.39 -6.28 -20.08
N ASP A 115 -14.39 -7.09 -19.79
CA ASP A 115 -15.78 -6.80 -20.20
C ASP A 115 -16.46 -5.96 -19.10
N LEU A 116 -16.73 -4.71 -19.43
CA LEU A 116 -17.30 -3.73 -18.52
C LEU A 116 -18.77 -3.48 -18.84
N THR A 117 -19.65 -3.86 -17.92
CA THR A 117 -21.05 -3.46 -17.95
C THR A 117 -21.24 -2.21 -17.12
N GLN A 118 -21.79 -1.14 -17.71
CA GLN A 118 -22.09 0.11 -17.02
C GLN A 118 -23.01 -0.08 -15.80
N GLY A 119 -22.89 0.82 -14.81
CA GLY A 119 -23.71 0.79 -13.60
C GLY A 119 -23.32 -0.28 -12.58
N ARG A 120 -22.22 -1.01 -12.81
CA ARG A 120 -21.75 -2.03 -11.85
C ARG A 120 -21.11 -1.39 -10.61
N ASN A 121 -21.44 -1.97 -9.46
CA ASN A 121 -20.76 -1.69 -8.20
C ASN A 121 -19.39 -2.38 -8.20
N VAL A 122 -18.32 -1.59 -8.13
CA VAL A 122 -16.95 -2.10 -8.24
C VAL A 122 -16.17 -1.83 -6.95
N VAL A 123 -15.45 -2.85 -6.46
CA VAL A 123 -14.41 -2.67 -5.45
C VAL A 123 -13.04 -2.80 -6.13
N VAL A 124 -12.16 -1.84 -5.83
CA VAL A 124 -10.82 -1.77 -6.41
C VAL A 124 -9.82 -2.49 -5.50
N VAL A 125 -8.96 -3.33 -6.10
CA VAL A 125 -7.85 -4.03 -5.42
C VAL A 125 -6.53 -3.44 -5.87
N GLU A 126 -5.71 -3.05 -4.89
CA GLU A 126 -4.38 -2.48 -5.07
C GLU A 126 -3.36 -3.28 -4.22
N ASP A 127 -2.09 -3.29 -4.60
CA ASP A 127 -1.04 -3.87 -3.75
C ASP A 127 -0.46 -2.88 -2.76
N LEU A 128 -0.28 -1.62 -3.18
CA LEU A 128 0.39 -0.57 -2.39
C LEU A 128 -0.20 0.81 -2.66
N VAL A 129 -0.61 1.49 -1.61
CA VAL A 129 -0.97 2.92 -1.69
C VAL A 129 0.14 3.77 -1.05
N SER A 130 0.83 4.55 -1.91
CA SER A 130 1.83 5.56 -1.50
C SER A 130 1.16 6.95 -1.40
N THR A 131 1.29 7.79 -2.43
CA THR A 131 0.60 9.09 -2.50
C THR A 131 -0.86 8.99 -2.98
N GLY A 132 -1.28 7.82 -3.46
CA GLY A 132 -2.62 7.58 -3.99
C GLY A 132 -2.84 8.03 -5.43
N LYS A 133 -1.85 8.66 -6.09
CA LYS A 133 -2.02 9.22 -7.43
C LYS A 133 -2.44 8.18 -8.48
N SER A 134 -1.73 7.06 -8.59
CA SER A 134 -2.06 5.98 -9.53
C SER A 134 -3.40 5.31 -9.19
N SER A 135 -3.60 5.02 -7.91
CA SER A 135 -4.81 4.36 -7.40
C SER A 135 -6.06 5.19 -7.69
N LEU A 136 -6.02 6.50 -7.44
CA LEU A 136 -7.15 7.42 -7.70
C LEU A 136 -7.34 7.72 -9.19
N SER A 137 -6.27 7.68 -10.01
CA SER A 137 -6.41 7.73 -11.46
C SER A 137 -7.19 6.52 -11.99
N ALA A 138 -6.94 5.33 -11.43
CA ALA A 138 -7.71 4.14 -11.78
C ALA A 138 -9.19 4.27 -11.37
N VAL A 139 -9.48 4.82 -10.21
CA VAL A 139 -10.86 5.12 -9.77
C VAL A 139 -11.55 6.09 -10.73
N ALA A 140 -10.87 7.15 -11.14
CA ALA A 140 -11.41 8.12 -12.11
C ALA A 140 -11.76 7.43 -13.43
N SER A 141 -10.86 6.61 -13.98
CA SER A 141 -11.10 5.85 -15.21
C SER A 141 -12.30 4.89 -15.12
N LEU A 142 -12.51 4.25 -13.95
CA LEU A 142 -13.68 3.40 -13.72
C LEU A 142 -14.98 4.21 -13.69
N ARG A 143 -14.97 5.37 -13.04
CA ARG A 143 -16.12 6.28 -12.99
C ARG A 143 -16.44 6.87 -14.34
N ASP A 144 -15.42 7.27 -15.12
CA ASP A 144 -15.58 7.74 -16.50
C ASP A 144 -16.17 6.66 -17.42
N ALA A 145 -15.89 5.38 -17.12
CA ALA A 145 -16.47 4.23 -17.79
C ALA A 145 -17.87 3.84 -17.27
N GLY A 146 -18.45 4.62 -16.36
CA GLY A 146 -19.82 4.45 -15.85
C GLY A 146 -19.95 3.48 -14.68
N CYS A 147 -18.86 3.14 -13.98
CA CYS A 147 -18.90 2.30 -12.78
C CYS A 147 -19.20 3.12 -11.53
N GLU A 148 -19.89 2.51 -10.58
CA GLU A 148 -19.97 2.99 -9.20
C GLU A 148 -18.85 2.36 -8.35
N VAL A 149 -17.81 3.14 -8.01
CA VAL A 149 -16.71 2.66 -7.19
C VAL A 149 -17.11 2.75 -5.71
N LYS A 150 -17.31 1.59 -5.07
CA LYS A 150 -17.69 1.47 -3.64
C LYS A 150 -16.55 1.78 -2.70
N GLY A 151 -15.31 1.51 -3.13
CA GLY A 151 -14.10 1.76 -2.39
C GLY A 151 -12.91 0.97 -2.91
N MET A 152 -11.83 1.01 -2.14
CA MET A 152 -10.57 0.34 -2.48
C MET A 152 -10.05 -0.45 -1.28
N VAL A 153 -9.51 -1.65 -1.55
CA VAL A 153 -8.70 -2.42 -0.62
C VAL A 153 -7.26 -2.47 -1.11
N SER A 154 -6.28 -2.41 -0.17
CA SER A 154 -4.87 -2.56 -0.49
C SER A 154 -4.17 -3.47 0.52
N ILE A 155 -3.06 -4.11 0.12
CA ILE A 155 -2.24 -4.89 1.07
C ILE A 155 -1.61 -3.94 2.08
N PHE A 156 -1.01 -2.85 1.58
CA PHE A 156 -0.23 -1.93 2.40
C PHE A 156 -0.48 -0.47 2.03
N THR A 157 -0.43 0.41 3.02
CA THR A 157 -0.36 1.86 2.82
C THR A 157 0.68 2.49 3.75
N TYR A 158 1.37 3.52 3.26
CA TYR A 158 2.26 4.34 4.11
C TYR A 158 1.49 5.29 5.01
N ARG A 159 0.18 5.46 4.80
CA ARG A 159 -0.64 6.48 5.48
C ARG A 159 -0.04 7.89 5.41
N LEU A 160 0.51 8.25 4.25
CA LEU A 160 0.95 9.62 4.02
C LEU A 160 -0.24 10.58 4.06
N LYS A 161 -0.05 11.76 4.65
CA LYS A 161 -1.09 12.81 4.75
C LYS A 161 -1.67 13.15 3.38
N VAL A 162 -0.81 13.31 2.36
CA VAL A 162 -1.22 13.60 0.98
C VAL A 162 -2.15 12.52 0.40
N ALA A 163 -1.93 11.25 0.72
CA ALA A 163 -2.80 10.17 0.28
C ALA A 163 -4.17 10.24 0.97
N SER A 164 -4.17 10.43 2.29
CA SER A 164 -5.42 10.52 3.07
C SER A 164 -6.30 11.66 2.58
N GLU A 165 -5.72 12.83 2.33
CA GLU A 165 -6.41 14.01 1.79
C GLU A 165 -6.94 13.75 0.36
N ALA A 166 -6.12 13.13 -0.50
CA ALA A 166 -6.50 12.82 -1.87
C ALA A 166 -7.68 11.83 -1.93
N PHE A 167 -7.65 10.77 -1.11
CA PHE A 167 -8.75 9.80 -1.01
C PHE A 167 -10.04 10.42 -0.46
N ALA A 168 -9.93 11.29 0.56
CA ALA A 168 -11.07 12.03 1.10
C ALA A 168 -11.70 12.95 0.04
N ASN A 169 -10.89 13.73 -0.67
CA ASN A 169 -11.33 14.63 -1.73
C ASN A 169 -12.00 13.87 -2.89
N ALA A 170 -11.46 12.71 -3.24
CA ALA A 170 -12.03 11.83 -4.26
C ALA A 170 -13.28 11.07 -3.78
N LYS A 171 -13.64 11.17 -2.50
CA LYS A 171 -14.74 10.42 -1.88
C LYS A 171 -14.59 8.91 -2.10
N VAL A 172 -13.39 8.39 -1.90
CA VAL A 172 -13.07 6.97 -1.98
C VAL A 172 -12.62 6.47 -0.62
N ARG A 173 -13.33 5.50 -0.07
CA ARG A 173 -12.90 4.84 1.16
C ARG A 173 -11.80 3.82 0.84
N LEU A 174 -10.64 3.96 1.49
CA LEU A 174 -9.52 3.01 1.43
C LEU A 174 -9.51 2.15 2.70
N HIS A 175 -9.47 0.84 2.52
CA HIS A 175 -9.16 -0.12 3.57
C HIS A 175 -7.86 -0.86 3.23
N ALA A 176 -6.81 -0.64 4.01
CA ALA A 176 -5.55 -1.37 3.87
C ALA A 176 -5.48 -2.50 4.90
N LEU A 177 -4.99 -3.67 4.49
CA LEU A 177 -4.86 -4.84 5.37
C LEU A 177 -3.82 -4.61 6.45
N THR A 178 -2.76 -3.85 6.15
CA THR A 178 -1.78 -3.37 7.12
C THR A 178 -1.23 -2.01 6.68
N ASP A 179 -0.52 -1.34 7.57
CA ASP A 179 0.04 -0.02 7.30
C ASP A 179 1.42 0.19 7.89
N TYR A 180 1.99 1.36 7.65
CA TYR A 180 3.33 1.73 8.09
C TYR A 180 3.52 1.66 9.61
N ASN A 181 2.53 2.08 10.41
CA ASN A 181 2.65 2.08 11.86
C ASN A 181 2.67 0.65 12.40
N ILE A 182 1.71 -0.17 11.97
CA ILE A 182 1.61 -1.59 12.34
C ILE A 182 2.87 -2.34 11.89
N LEU A 183 3.40 -2.01 10.71
CA LEU A 183 4.65 -2.59 10.23
C LEU A 183 5.84 -2.23 11.13
N LEU A 184 5.95 -0.98 11.61
CA LEU A 184 7.01 -0.59 12.52
C LEU A 184 6.90 -1.28 13.88
N GLU A 185 5.68 -1.43 14.42
CA GLU A 185 5.42 -2.19 15.64
C GLU A 185 5.91 -3.64 15.49
N GLN A 186 5.53 -4.31 14.42
CA GLN A 186 5.97 -5.67 14.14
C GLN A 186 7.49 -5.76 13.92
N ALA A 187 8.09 -4.77 13.23
CA ALA A 187 9.53 -4.72 12.99
C ALA A 187 10.37 -4.61 14.28
N ILE A 188 9.84 -3.94 15.32
CA ILE A 188 10.45 -3.90 16.66
C ILE A 188 10.34 -5.27 17.33
N VAL A 189 9.17 -5.89 17.32
CA VAL A 189 8.92 -7.23 17.91
C VAL A 189 9.87 -8.26 17.30
N ASP A 190 10.02 -8.25 15.98
CA ASP A 190 10.89 -9.15 15.23
C ASP A 190 12.39 -8.77 15.31
N LYS A 191 12.74 -7.68 16.03
CA LYS A 191 14.12 -7.13 16.11
C LYS A 191 14.71 -6.78 14.74
N TYR A 192 13.86 -6.43 13.79
CA TYR A 192 14.23 -6.00 12.43
C TYR A 192 14.80 -4.57 12.46
N ILE A 193 14.29 -3.74 13.35
CA ILE A 193 14.76 -2.39 13.68
C ILE A 193 14.91 -2.24 15.20
N THR A 194 15.58 -1.16 15.62
CA THR A 194 15.72 -0.81 17.03
C THR A 194 14.85 0.40 17.39
N GLU A 195 14.58 0.60 18.68
CA GLU A 195 13.87 1.80 19.18
C GLU A 195 14.54 3.12 18.72
N LYS A 196 15.88 3.11 18.55
CA LYS A 196 16.63 4.29 18.06
C LYS A 196 16.28 4.62 16.62
N ASP A 197 15.97 3.62 15.79
CA ASP A 197 15.61 3.82 14.39
C ASP A 197 14.18 4.37 14.26
N LEU A 198 13.30 4.04 15.22
CA LEU A 198 11.88 4.34 15.18
C LEU A 198 11.58 5.84 15.05
N ALA A 199 12.32 6.69 15.76
CA ALA A 199 12.13 8.14 15.71
C ALA A 199 12.43 8.73 14.31
N SER A 200 13.45 8.21 13.60
CA SER A 200 13.77 8.61 12.23
C SER A 200 12.72 8.12 11.25
N LEU A 201 12.28 6.86 11.41
CA LEU A 201 11.26 6.26 10.57
C LEU A 201 9.90 7.01 10.67
N ARG A 202 9.47 7.37 11.89
CA ARG A 202 8.25 8.16 12.11
C ARG A 202 8.34 9.55 11.47
N ARG A 203 9.46 10.25 11.62
CA ARG A 203 9.69 11.57 11.00
C ARG A 203 9.61 11.51 9.46
N TRP A 204 10.17 10.46 8.86
CA TRP A 204 10.05 10.28 7.42
C TRP A 204 8.59 10.28 6.95
N ARG A 205 7.70 9.58 7.65
CA ARG A 205 6.28 9.52 7.27
C ARG A 205 5.58 10.88 7.40
N GLU A 206 5.99 11.71 8.34
CA GLU A 206 5.42 13.05 8.53
C GLU A 206 5.81 14.00 7.39
N ASP A 207 7.06 13.96 6.95
CA ASP A 207 7.59 14.80 5.85
C ASP A 207 8.57 14.02 4.97
N PRO A 208 8.08 13.16 4.06
CA PRO A 208 8.94 12.33 3.22
C PRO A 208 9.80 13.15 2.24
N ALA A 209 9.33 14.32 1.82
CA ALA A 209 10.03 15.16 0.84
C ALA A 209 11.31 15.79 1.42
N ASN A 210 11.27 16.18 2.70
CA ASN A 210 12.37 16.89 3.37
C ASN A 210 13.14 16.01 4.38
N TRP A 211 12.83 14.71 4.46
CA TRP A 211 13.43 13.81 5.45
C TRP A 211 14.98 13.74 5.44
N PRO A 212 15.69 13.78 4.30
CA PRO A 212 17.16 13.74 4.31
C PRO A 212 17.78 14.91 5.07
N GLU A 213 17.22 16.10 4.99
CA GLU A 213 17.68 17.29 5.70
C GLU A 213 17.43 17.18 7.20
N ILE A 214 16.29 16.63 7.58
CA ILE A 214 15.90 16.40 8.97
C ILE A 214 16.77 15.32 9.62
N ALA A 215 17.19 14.30 8.85
CA ALA A 215 18.06 13.23 9.34
C ALA A 215 19.51 13.68 9.52
N ALA A 216 19.94 14.70 8.78
CA ALA A 216 21.30 15.28 8.87
C ALA A 216 21.47 16.26 10.04
N THR A 217 20.38 16.80 10.60
CA THR A 217 20.44 17.65 11.80
C THR A 217 20.72 16.77 13.01
N LYS A 218 21.97 16.81 13.52
CA LYS A 218 22.35 16.23 14.81
C LYS A 218 21.39 16.75 15.88
N PRO A 219 20.99 15.92 16.88
CA PRO A 219 20.26 16.45 18.02
C PRO A 219 21.11 17.56 18.68
N ALA A 220 20.50 18.72 18.87
CA ALA A 220 21.11 19.82 19.62
C ALA A 220 21.43 19.31 21.03
N GLY A 221 22.71 19.10 21.34
CA GLY A 221 23.13 18.65 22.67
C GLY A 221 24.43 17.86 22.75
N ALA A 222 25.19 17.65 21.68
CA ALA A 222 26.52 17.05 21.77
C ALA A 222 27.54 18.15 22.12
N VAL A 223 27.90 18.25 23.40
CA VAL A 223 29.04 19.06 23.89
C VAL A 223 30.30 18.53 23.22
N PRO A 224 31.13 19.38 22.60
CA PRO A 224 32.42 18.93 22.04
C PRO A 224 33.36 18.47 23.15
N GLU A 225 33.79 17.21 23.11
CA GLU A 225 34.90 16.73 23.92
C GLU A 225 36.15 17.54 23.56
N LYS A 226 36.78 18.17 24.60
CA LYS A 226 38.06 18.84 24.47
C LYS A 226 39.15 17.79 24.20
N PRO A 227 40.10 18.06 23.30
CA PRO A 227 41.23 17.16 23.09
C PRO A 227 42.08 17.11 24.37
N ALA A 228 42.36 15.90 24.81
CA ALA A 228 43.34 15.66 25.87
C ALA A 228 44.74 16.11 25.44
N LYS A 229 45.42 16.80 26.35
CA LYS A 229 46.80 17.24 26.17
C LYS A 229 47.78 16.06 26.25
#